data_af1075044156acecfe84c3deaec69960
#
_entry.id   af1075044156acecfe84c3deaec69960
#
_cell.length_a   1.000
_cell.length_b   1.000
_cell.length_c   1.000
_cell.angle_alpha   90.00
_cell.angle_beta   90.00
_cell.angle_gamma   90.00
#
_symmetry.space_group_name_H-M   'P 1'
#
loop_
_entity.id
_entity.type
_entity.pdbx_description
1 polymer ?
#
loop_
_entity_poly.entity_id
_entity_poly.type
_entity_poly.pdbx_seq_one_letter_code
_entity_poly.pdbx_strand_id
1 'polypeptide(L)'
;MENNNSCNNILNLINMHDSYLLNGVGDALGRITKAVNERKKIVIYGSYDLDGVTSVSLLMLILKYLNADVEYYIPDVINDGDIFNSNVIKDHIKLLGAELIITVGCGVNSVCEVELCKSLGIDVIVTDYHVPDKKLPDTIVINPNQEGCNYPFKHLSAVGIAYKLAYAIAEQYHVQSIEKYLDLVVIGVVASKVPLVGENLLLIQKGIYYLSNSNNYGIKAITKLNNITDINYETVIKISSIIMPKVNAVGRMDDARIVVELFTTNELERAEQIAKYMKKTQNVNKAN
;
A
#
# COMPACT_ATOMS: atom_id res chain seq x y z
N MET A 1 -0.01 20.03 -32.46
CA MET A 1 -0.88 20.46 -31.35
C MET A 1 -2.22 19.69 -31.26
N GLU A 2 -2.63 18.97 -32.29
CA GLU A 2 -3.94 18.25 -32.32
C GLU A 2 -3.94 16.87 -31.63
N ASN A 3 -2.79 16.23 -31.45
CA ASN A 3 -2.72 14.89 -30.85
C ASN A 3 -2.89 14.84 -29.32
N ASN A 4 -2.66 15.97 -28.61
CA ASN A 4 -2.84 16.02 -27.15
C ASN A 4 -4.31 16.16 -26.72
N ASN A 5 -5.17 16.74 -27.56
CA ASN A 5 -6.58 16.91 -27.24
C ASN A 5 -7.39 15.60 -27.37
N SER A 6 -7.02 14.73 -28.28
CA SER A 6 -7.70 13.42 -28.45
C SER A 6 -7.41 12.45 -27.31
N CYS A 7 -6.17 12.40 -26.82
CA CYS A 7 -5.82 11.60 -25.63
C CYS A 7 -6.53 12.09 -24.37
N ASN A 8 -6.58 13.41 -24.15
CA ASN A 8 -7.28 13.98 -23.01
C ASN A 8 -8.80 13.75 -23.04
N ASN A 9 -9.42 13.72 -24.23
CA ASN A 9 -10.85 13.43 -24.36
C ASN A 9 -11.20 11.96 -24.15
N ILE A 10 -10.34 11.03 -24.55
CA ILE A 10 -10.54 9.58 -24.29
C ILE A 10 -10.37 9.29 -22.77
N LEU A 11 -9.45 9.97 -22.11
CA LEU A 11 -9.14 9.80 -20.69
C LEU A 11 -10.24 10.35 -19.76
N ASN A 12 -10.99 11.36 -20.19
CA ASN A 12 -12.17 11.86 -19.47
C ASN A 12 -13.37 10.90 -19.51
N LEU A 13 -13.34 9.86 -20.37
CA LEU A 13 -14.39 8.84 -20.49
C LEU A 13 -14.10 7.59 -19.65
N ILE A 14 -12.86 7.39 -19.18
CA ILE A 14 -12.52 6.25 -18.33
C ILE A 14 -12.56 6.71 -16.87
N ASN A 15 -13.63 6.37 -16.17
CA ASN A 15 -13.71 6.55 -14.73
C ASN A 15 -13.12 5.33 -14.02
N MET A 16 -12.58 5.54 -12.81
CA MET A 16 -12.27 4.42 -11.94
C MET A 16 -13.56 3.68 -11.60
N HIS A 17 -13.50 2.35 -11.63
CA HIS A 17 -14.64 1.55 -11.24
C HIS A 17 -14.98 1.72 -9.76
N ASP A 18 -16.24 1.54 -9.42
CA ASP A 18 -16.71 1.58 -8.05
C ASP A 18 -15.97 0.53 -7.18
N SER A 19 -15.51 0.95 -6.00
CA SER A 19 -14.79 0.09 -5.06
C SER A 19 -15.63 -1.10 -4.59
N TYR A 20 -16.94 -0.92 -4.48
CA TYR A 20 -17.88 -1.96 -4.03
C TYR A 20 -18.10 -3.08 -5.06
N LEU A 21 -17.64 -2.93 -6.29
CA LEU A 21 -17.60 -4.02 -7.26
C LEU A 21 -16.51 -5.07 -6.93
N LEU A 22 -15.52 -4.72 -6.10
CA LEU A 22 -14.57 -5.69 -5.54
C LEU A 22 -15.28 -6.49 -4.45
N ASN A 23 -15.41 -7.80 -4.67
CA ASN A 23 -15.98 -8.69 -3.66
C ASN A 23 -15.19 -8.53 -2.34
N GLY A 24 -15.91 -8.51 -1.22
CA GLY A 24 -15.34 -8.38 0.11
C GLY A 24 -15.15 -6.94 0.61
N VAL A 25 -15.21 -5.90 -0.25
CA VAL A 25 -15.04 -4.50 0.20
C VAL A 25 -16.10 -4.08 1.21
N GLY A 26 -17.37 -4.41 0.97
CA GLY A 26 -18.45 -4.09 1.91
C GLY A 26 -18.29 -4.76 3.27
N ASP A 27 -17.95 -6.05 3.29
CA ASP A 27 -17.73 -6.81 4.53
C ASP A 27 -16.49 -6.31 5.28
N ALA A 28 -15.40 -6.03 4.54
CA ALA A 28 -14.18 -5.44 5.09
C ALA A 28 -14.45 -4.09 5.73
N LEU A 29 -15.21 -3.23 5.07
CA LEU A 29 -15.61 -1.93 5.60
C LEU A 29 -16.40 -2.07 6.89
N GLY A 30 -17.37 -2.99 6.96
CA GLY A 30 -18.12 -3.29 8.17
C GLY A 30 -17.22 -3.74 9.31
N ARG A 31 -16.26 -4.64 9.03
CA ARG A 31 -15.32 -5.15 10.04
C ARG A 31 -14.31 -4.08 10.50
N ILE A 32 -13.80 -3.26 9.58
CA ILE A 32 -12.89 -2.14 9.90
C ILE A 32 -13.62 -1.10 10.73
N THR A 33 -14.84 -0.71 10.33
CA THR A 33 -15.67 0.25 11.10
C THR A 33 -15.90 -0.22 12.52
N LYS A 34 -16.21 -1.51 12.71
CA LYS A 34 -16.33 -2.09 14.05
C LYS A 34 -15.01 -1.97 14.84
N ALA A 35 -13.88 -2.31 14.23
CA ALA A 35 -12.58 -2.22 14.88
C ALA A 35 -12.24 -0.78 15.30
N VAL A 36 -12.47 0.20 14.43
CA VAL A 36 -12.23 1.62 14.73
C VAL A 36 -13.11 2.10 15.89
N ASN A 37 -14.41 1.80 15.84
CA ASN A 37 -15.37 2.25 16.85
C ASN A 37 -15.14 1.60 18.23
N GLU A 38 -14.73 0.35 18.25
CA GLU A 38 -14.42 -0.40 19.48
C GLU A 38 -12.96 -0.23 19.93
N ARG A 39 -12.16 0.58 19.24
CA ARG A 39 -10.72 0.78 19.49
C ARG A 39 -9.93 -0.53 19.53
N LYS A 40 -10.28 -1.45 18.64
CA LYS A 40 -9.58 -2.72 18.48
C LYS A 40 -8.24 -2.49 17.78
N LYS A 41 -7.20 -3.21 18.22
CA LYS A 41 -5.88 -3.14 17.60
C LYS A 41 -5.94 -3.72 16.18
N ILE A 42 -5.62 -2.86 15.20
CA ILE A 42 -5.48 -3.23 13.80
C ILE A 42 -4.00 -3.34 13.46
N VAL A 43 -3.59 -4.41 12.82
CA VAL A 43 -2.23 -4.55 12.26
C VAL A 43 -2.33 -4.69 10.75
N ILE A 44 -1.66 -3.79 10.03
CA ILE A 44 -1.52 -3.88 8.57
C ILE A 44 -0.27 -4.71 8.28
N TYR A 45 -0.44 -5.83 7.61
CA TYR A 45 0.65 -6.73 7.22
C TYR A 45 0.97 -6.56 5.74
N GLY A 46 2.14 -6.02 5.40
CA GLY A 46 2.51 -5.70 4.02
C GLY A 46 3.60 -6.61 3.45
N SER A 47 3.64 -6.73 2.11
CA SER A 47 4.77 -7.34 1.40
C SER A 47 6.00 -6.42 1.43
N TYR A 48 7.20 -7.04 1.32
CA TYR A 48 8.49 -6.35 1.35
C TYR A 48 8.88 -5.83 -0.05
N ASP A 49 8.04 -5.00 -0.61
CA ASP A 49 8.33 -4.28 -1.85
C ASP A 49 7.72 -2.89 -1.79
N LEU A 50 7.98 -2.06 -2.79
CA LEU A 50 7.51 -0.69 -2.76
C LEU A 50 5.98 -0.59 -2.95
N ASP A 51 5.35 -1.55 -3.65
CA ASP A 51 3.90 -1.63 -3.79
C ASP A 51 3.25 -1.95 -2.43
N GLY A 52 3.79 -2.93 -1.68
CA GLY A 52 3.36 -3.24 -0.32
C GLY A 52 3.60 -2.10 0.66
N VAL A 53 4.79 -1.49 0.64
CA VAL A 53 5.15 -0.36 1.54
C VAL A 53 4.25 0.85 1.32
N THR A 54 3.94 1.20 0.07
CA THR A 54 3.01 2.31 -0.22
C THR A 54 1.58 1.98 0.16
N SER A 55 1.17 0.72 0.02
CA SER A 55 -0.13 0.20 0.49
C SER A 55 -0.27 0.31 2.01
N VAL A 56 0.75 -0.17 2.75
CA VAL A 56 0.83 -0.02 4.21
C VAL A 56 0.75 1.44 4.62
N SER A 57 1.56 2.29 3.99
CA SER A 57 1.61 3.73 4.32
C SER A 57 0.25 4.41 4.08
N LEU A 58 -0.42 4.09 2.99
CA LEU A 58 -1.75 4.60 2.66
C LEU A 58 -2.79 4.21 3.73
N LEU A 59 -2.88 2.93 4.06
CA LEU A 59 -3.84 2.45 5.07
C LEU A 59 -3.49 2.97 6.47
N MET A 60 -2.20 3.08 6.82
CA MET A 60 -1.77 3.71 8.07
C MET A 60 -2.24 5.16 8.16
N LEU A 61 -2.09 5.94 7.09
CA LEU A 61 -2.48 7.35 7.08
C LEU A 61 -3.99 7.53 7.23
N ILE A 62 -4.81 6.75 6.52
CA ILE A 62 -6.27 6.86 6.62
C ILE A 62 -6.78 6.37 7.98
N LEU A 63 -6.28 5.25 8.49
CA LEU A 63 -6.72 4.72 9.78
C LEU A 63 -6.26 5.59 10.96
N LYS A 64 -5.05 6.15 10.91
CA LYS A 64 -4.59 7.15 11.90
C LYS A 64 -5.43 8.43 11.85
N TYR A 65 -5.82 8.89 10.67
CA TYR A 65 -6.72 10.02 10.54
C TYR A 65 -8.07 9.79 11.25
N LEU A 66 -8.54 8.53 11.29
CA LEU A 66 -9.73 8.12 12.02
C LEU A 66 -9.48 7.82 13.52
N ASN A 67 -8.29 8.12 14.03
CA ASN A 67 -7.86 7.79 15.41
C ASN A 67 -7.98 6.29 15.73
N ALA A 68 -7.84 5.41 14.77
CA ALA A 68 -7.78 3.98 14.98
C ALA A 68 -6.50 3.59 15.75
N ASP A 69 -6.59 2.54 16.57
CA ASP A 69 -5.41 1.89 17.15
C ASP A 69 -4.78 0.99 16.10
N VAL A 70 -3.83 1.53 15.33
CA VAL A 70 -3.26 0.87 14.17
C VAL A 70 -1.74 0.84 14.22
N GLU A 71 -1.20 -0.34 13.95
CA GLU A 71 0.22 -0.64 13.76
C GLU A 71 0.42 -1.33 12.43
N TYR A 72 1.67 -1.53 12.03
CA TYR A 72 1.99 -2.29 10.83
C TYR A 72 3.12 -3.28 11.06
N TYR A 73 3.18 -4.28 10.21
CA TYR A 73 4.28 -5.23 10.13
C TYR A 73 4.65 -5.47 8.66
N ILE A 74 5.94 -5.42 8.37
CA ILE A 74 6.51 -5.84 7.08
C ILE A 74 7.54 -6.91 7.40
N PRO A 75 7.43 -8.14 6.83
CA PRO A 75 8.34 -9.23 7.12
C PRO A 75 9.77 -8.90 6.69
N ASP A 76 10.74 -9.40 7.44
CA ASP A 76 12.12 -9.41 7.00
C ASP A 76 12.30 -10.57 6.00
N VAL A 77 12.53 -10.24 4.74
CA VAL A 77 12.67 -11.23 3.65
C VAL A 77 13.70 -12.31 3.95
N ILE A 78 14.77 -11.97 4.68
CA ILE A 78 15.84 -12.93 5.02
C ILE A 78 15.40 -13.89 6.12
N ASN A 79 14.69 -13.39 7.14
CA ASN A 79 14.34 -14.17 8.32
C ASN A 79 12.91 -14.75 8.25
N ASP A 80 11.97 -13.98 7.72
CA ASP A 80 10.53 -14.29 7.76
C ASP A 80 9.99 -14.81 6.41
N GLY A 81 10.70 -14.55 5.29
CA GLY A 81 10.17 -14.76 3.94
C GLY A 81 9.16 -13.68 3.53
N ASP A 82 8.70 -13.76 2.28
CA ASP A 82 7.83 -12.75 1.65
C ASP A 82 6.34 -12.94 1.91
N ILE A 83 5.95 -13.99 2.65
CA ILE A 83 4.57 -14.44 2.74
C ILE A 83 4.02 -14.15 4.13
N PHE A 84 2.70 -14.05 4.23
CA PHE A 84 1.99 -14.03 5.51
C PHE A 84 2.38 -15.30 6.31
N ASN A 85 3.13 -15.12 7.41
CA ASN A 85 3.94 -16.18 8.03
C ASN A 85 3.44 -16.56 9.42
N SER A 86 3.26 -17.86 9.65
CA SER A 86 2.75 -18.41 10.92
C SER A 86 3.63 -18.09 12.13
N ASN A 87 4.97 -18.04 11.99
CA ASN A 87 5.85 -17.70 13.11
C ASN A 87 5.72 -16.22 13.46
N VAL A 88 5.70 -15.35 12.44
CA VAL A 88 5.47 -13.91 12.63
C VAL A 88 4.14 -13.65 13.35
N ILE A 89 3.08 -14.37 12.99
CA ILE A 89 1.78 -14.26 13.65
C ILE A 89 1.89 -14.56 15.15
N LYS A 90 2.59 -15.66 15.51
CA LYS A 90 2.75 -16.10 16.91
C LYS A 90 3.67 -15.19 17.71
N ASP A 91 4.82 -14.84 17.11
CA ASP A 91 5.95 -14.25 17.81
C ASP A 91 5.93 -12.71 17.82
N HIS A 92 5.21 -12.11 16.86
CA HIS A 92 5.13 -10.65 16.74
C HIS A 92 3.69 -10.14 16.76
N ILE A 93 2.83 -10.57 15.84
CA ILE A 93 1.50 -9.99 15.66
C ILE A 93 0.62 -10.19 16.88
N LYS A 94 0.64 -11.40 17.48
CA LYS A 94 -0.06 -11.70 18.72
C LYS A 94 0.43 -10.83 19.89
N LEU A 95 1.75 -10.58 19.98
CA LEU A 95 2.33 -9.75 21.03
C LEU A 95 1.98 -8.28 20.90
N LEU A 96 1.70 -7.79 19.69
CA LEU A 96 1.16 -6.45 19.46
C LEU A 96 -0.30 -6.31 19.95
N GLY A 97 -0.94 -7.41 20.33
CA GLY A 97 -2.34 -7.41 20.75
C GLY A 97 -3.32 -7.26 19.59
N ALA A 98 -2.94 -7.69 18.38
CA ALA A 98 -3.79 -7.58 17.18
C ALA A 98 -5.13 -8.30 17.40
N GLU A 99 -6.22 -7.63 17.02
CA GLU A 99 -7.59 -8.17 16.99
C GLU A 99 -8.12 -8.20 15.54
N LEU A 100 -7.47 -7.44 14.65
CA LEU A 100 -7.72 -7.45 13.22
C LEU A 100 -6.40 -7.32 12.46
N ILE A 101 -6.14 -8.21 11.51
CA ILE A 101 -5.06 -8.07 10.55
C ILE A 101 -5.65 -7.67 9.20
N ILE A 102 -5.03 -6.71 8.52
CA ILE A 102 -5.31 -6.38 7.12
C ILE A 102 -4.03 -6.67 6.33
N THR A 103 -4.03 -7.73 5.52
CA THR A 103 -2.89 -7.99 4.64
C THR A 103 -2.95 -7.11 3.40
N VAL A 104 -1.79 -6.71 2.86
CA VAL A 104 -1.70 -5.97 1.60
C VAL A 104 -0.64 -6.60 0.68
N GLY A 105 -1.05 -6.97 -0.52
CA GLY A 105 -0.21 -7.60 -1.53
C GLY A 105 0.14 -9.06 -1.24
N CYS A 106 -0.49 -9.69 -0.24
CA CYS A 106 -0.24 -11.08 0.13
C CYS A 106 -1.45 -11.71 0.84
N GLY A 107 -1.43 -13.03 1.00
CA GLY A 107 -2.36 -13.73 1.87
C GLY A 107 -3.47 -14.52 1.16
N VAL A 108 -3.68 -14.34 -0.15
CA VAL A 108 -4.78 -15.01 -0.87
C VAL A 108 -4.67 -16.55 -0.84
N ASN A 109 -3.46 -17.08 -0.67
CA ASN A 109 -3.20 -18.53 -0.58
C ASN A 109 -2.84 -18.98 0.84
N SER A 110 -2.90 -18.10 1.85
CA SER A 110 -2.46 -18.36 3.23
C SER A 110 -3.56 -18.97 4.10
N VAL A 111 -4.10 -20.13 3.67
CA VAL A 111 -5.22 -20.80 4.37
C VAL A 111 -4.85 -21.18 5.81
N CYS A 112 -3.66 -21.78 6.01
CA CYS A 112 -3.22 -22.21 7.33
C CYS A 112 -2.98 -21.04 8.28
N GLU A 113 -2.45 -19.94 7.78
CA GLU A 113 -2.17 -18.73 8.55
C GLU A 113 -3.46 -18.04 9.01
N VAL A 114 -4.47 -18.02 8.14
CA VAL A 114 -5.81 -17.51 8.49
C VAL A 114 -6.47 -18.39 9.53
N GLU A 115 -6.40 -19.72 9.40
CA GLU A 115 -6.90 -20.66 10.42
C GLU A 115 -6.16 -20.47 11.76
N LEU A 116 -4.85 -20.26 11.75
CA LEU A 116 -4.07 -19.92 12.93
C LEU A 116 -4.58 -18.62 13.57
N CYS A 117 -4.75 -17.54 12.79
CA CYS A 117 -5.28 -16.28 13.31
C CYS A 117 -6.65 -16.47 13.99
N LYS A 118 -7.56 -17.20 13.35
CA LYS A 118 -8.86 -17.55 13.96
C LYS A 118 -8.72 -18.26 15.30
N SER A 119 -7.79 -19.24 15.38
CA SER A 119 -7.54 -19.97 16.63
C SER A 119 -7.00 -19.07 17.76
N LEU A 120 -6.37 -17.96 17.39
CA LEU A 120 -5.84 -16.94 18.31
C LEU A 120 -6.85 -15.82 18.59
N GLY A 121 -8.06 -15.87 18.03
CA GLY A 121 -9.07 -14.84 18.19
C GLY A 121 -8.78 -13.56 17.38
N ILE A 122 -7.99 -13.67 16.32
CA ILE A 122 -7.60 -12.54 15.44
C ILE A 122 -8.35 -12.67 14.11
N ASP A 123 -9.15 -11.68 13.77
CA ASP A 123 -9.79 -11.61 12.45
C ASP A 123 -8.79 -11.19 11.39
N VAL A 124 -9.03 -11.63 10.14
CA VAL A 124 -8.17 -11.28 9.00
C VAL A 124 -9.01 -10.72 7.85
N ILE A 125 -8.52 -9.68 7.21
CA ILE A 125 -8.96 -9.19 5.92
C ILE A 125 -7.77 -9.34 4.97
N VAL A 126 -7.94 -10.13 3.91
CA VAL A 126 -6.91 -10.30 2.89
C VAL A 126 -7.15 -9.31 1.77
N THR A 127 -6.16 -8.46 1.45
CA THR A 127 -6.13 -7.67 0.21
C THR A 127 -4.94 -8.11 -0.64
N ASP A 128 -5.23 -8.68 -1.81
CA ASP A 128 -4.21 -9.30 -2.65
C ASP A 128 -4.60 -9.21 -4.13
N TYR A 129 -3.63 -9.25 -5.03
CA TYR A 129 -3.83 -9.22 -6.48
C TYR A 129 -3.37 -10.51 -7.17
N HIS A 130 -2.69 -11.40 -6.45
CA HIS A 130 -2.24 -12.67 -7.00
C HIS A 130 -3.44 -13.55 -7.38
N VAL A 131 -3.23 -14.39 -8.39
CA VAL A 131 -4.24 -15.38 -8.77
C VAL A 131 -4.38 -16.39 -7.63
N PRO A 132 -5.59 -16.59 -7.10
CA PRO A 132 -5.80 -17.56 -6.03
C PRO A 132 -5.54 -18.99 -6.50
N ASP A 133 -5.05 -19.83 -5.60
CA ASP A 133 -5.07 -21.27 -5.75
C ASP A 133 -6.51 -21.82 -5.66
N LYS A 134 -6.66 -23.15 -5.62
CA LYS A 134 -7.96 -23.82 -5.63
C LYS A 134 -8.86 -23.49 -4.43
N LYS A 135 -8.29 -23.07 -3.29
CA LYS A 135 -9.04 -22.80 -2.06
C LYS A 135 -8.63 -21.45 -1.49
N LEU A 136 -9.58 -20.54 -1.42
CA LEU A 136 -9.40 -19.29 -0.69
C LEU A 136 -9.37 -19.54 0.83
N PRO A 137 -8.64 -18.71 1.61
CA PRO A 137 -8.76 -18.71 3.06
C PRO A 137 -10.19 -18.34 3.48
N ASP A 138 -10.68 -18.99 4.53
CA ASP A 138 -12.02 -18.75 5.07
C ASP A 138 -12.05 -17.44 5.87
N THR A 139 -12.01 -16.33 5.17
CA THR A 139 -12.05 -14.96 5.71
C THR A 139 -12.53 -13.97 4.64
N ILE A 140 -12.58 -12.69 4.99
CA ILE A 140 -12.86 -11.63 4.02
C ILE A 140 -11.67 -11.50 3.07
N VAL A 141 -11.91 -11.68 1.76
CA VAL A 141 -10.89 -11.55 0.71
C VAL A 141 -11.30 -10.46 -0.27
N ILE A 142 -10.43 -9.48 -0.46
CA ILE A 142 -10.54 -8.44 -1.50
C ILE A 142 -9.47 -8.74 -2.56
N ASN A 143 -9.89 -9.36 -3.65
CA ASN A 143 -9.01 -9.72 -4.76
C ASN A 143 -9.79 -9.69 -6.07
N PRO A 144 -9.38 -8.90 -7.07
CA PRO A 144 -10.10 -8.85 -8.34
C PRO A 144 -10.07 -10.19 -9.09
N ASN A 145 -9.10 -11.08 -8.79
CA ASN A 145 -8.89 -12.36 -9.45
C ASN A 145 -9.58 -13.54 -8.74
N GLN A 146 -10.27 -13.31 -7.61
CA GLN A 146 -11.04 -14.37 -6.95
C GLN A 146 -12.26 -14.79 -7.78
N GLU A 147 -12.65 -16.04 -7.66
CA GLU A 147 -13.82 -16.60 -8.37
C GLU A 147 -15.09 -15.81 -8.02
N GLY A 148 -15.92 -15.54 -9.01
CA GLY A 148 -17.17 -14.79 -8.84
C GLY A 148 -16.99 -13.28 -8.60
N CYS A 149 -15.79 -12.74 -8.62
CA CYS A 149 -15.58 -11.29 -8.53
C CYS A 149 -15.93 -10.61 -9.85
N ASN A 150 -16.91 -9.70 -9.80
CA ASN A 150 -17.37 -8.94 -10.97
C ASN A 150 -16.59 -7.65 -11.24
N TYR A 151 -15.49 -7.41 -10.52
CA TYR A 151 -14.67 -6.22 -10.75
C TYR A 151 -14.09 -6.25 -12.16
N PRO A 152 -14.32 -5.19 -12.99
CA PRO A 152 -14.02 -5.27 -14.42
C PRO A 152 -12.52 -5.31 -14.73
N PHE A 153 -11.67 -4.73 -13.86
CA PHE A 153 -10.24 -4.61 -14.08
C PHE A 153 -9.44 -5.57 -13.17
N LYS A 154 -8.83 -6.61 -13.77
CA LYS A 154 -8.16 -7.70 -13.04
C LYS A 154 -6.69 -7.44 -12.70
N HIS A 155 -6.11 -6.35 -13.15
CA HIS A 155 -4.68 -6.08 -13.06
C HIS A 155 -4.32 -4.96 -12.07
N LEU A 156 -5.17 -4.69 -11.07
CA LEU A 156 -4.81 -3.75 -10.01
C LEU A 156 -3.53 -4.20 -9.30
N SER A 157 -2.66 -3.24 -8.96
CA SER A 157 -1.55 -3.46 -8.03
C SER A 157 -2.04 -3.58 -6.59
N ALA A 158 -1.17 -3.99 -5.66
CA ALA A 158 -1.51 -4.04 -4.24
C ALA A 158 -1.97 -2.67 -3.73
N VAL A 159 -1.25 -1.59 -4.06
CA VAL A 159 -1.64 -0.23 -3.67
C VAL A 159 -2.91 0.25 -4.38
N GLY A 160 -3.18 -0.25 -5.59
CA GLY A 160 -4.45 0.00 -6.27
C GLY A 160 -5.64 -0.58 -5.50
N ILE A 161 -5.53 -1.82 -5.01
CA ILE A 161 -6.55 -2.46 -4.17
C ILE A 161 -6.65 -1.77 -2.81
N ALA A 162 -5.52 -1.47 -2.17
CA ALA A 162 -5.50 -0.71 -0.92
C ALA A 162 -6.17 0.66 -1.07
N TYR A 163 -5.98 1.34 -2.22
CA TYR A 163 -6.65 2.61 -2.51
C TYR A 163 -8.16 2.45 -2.66
N LYS A 164 -8.65 1.37 -3.29
CA LYS A 164 -10.09 1.07 -3.37
C LYS A 164 -10.70 0.87 -1.98
N LEU A 165 -10.01 0.15 -1.10
CA LEU A 165 -10.45 -0.02 0.28
C LEU A 165 -10.39 1.30 1.06
N ALA A 166 -9.31 2.07 0.93
CA ALA A 166 -9.17 3.38 1.56
C ALA A 166 -10.24 4.37 1.07
N TYR A 167 -10.61 4.30 -0.21
CA TYR A 167 -11.69 5.11 -0.78
C TYR A 167 -13.04 4.76 -0.13
N ALA A 168 -13.38 3.48 -0.01
CA ALA A 168 -14.62 3.05 0.66
C ALA A 168 -14.64 3.46 2.14
N ILE A 169 -13.49 3.38 2.84
CA ILE A 169 -13.36 3.89 4.22
C ILE A 169 -13.61 5.39 4.26
N ALA A 170 -13.01 6.15 3.33
CA ALA A 170 -13.17 7.60 3.26
C ALA A 170 -14.62 8.03 3.00
N GLU A 171 -15.33 7.33 2.12
CA GLU A 171 -16.76 7.55 1.87
C GLU A 171 -17.58 7.31 3.14
N GLN A 172 -17.37 6.20 3.82
CA GLN A 172 -18.10 5.83 5.05
C GLN A 172 -17.93 6.88 6.17
N TYR A 173 -16.73 7.42 6.32
CA TYR A 173 -16.42 8.39 7.36
C TYR A 173 -16.47 9.85 6.88
N HIS A 174 -16.94 10.10 5.66
CA HIS A 174 -17.01 11.43 5.05
C HIS A 174 -15.66 12.16 5.05
N VAL A 175 -14.56 11.43 4.87
CA VAL A 175 -13.22 11.99 4.77
C VAL A 175 -13.08 12.70 3.43
N GLN A 176 -12.83 13.99 3.48
CA GLN A 176 -12.60 14.77 2.26
C GLN A 176 -11.20 14.56 1.71
N SER A 177 -11.08 14.69 0.39
CA SER A 177 -9.77 14.72 -0.30
C SER A 177 -8.94 13.46 -0.12
N ILE A 178 -9.57 12.27 -0.20
CA ILE A 178 -8.83 10.99 -0.23
C ILE A 178 -7.85 10.93 -1.41
N GLU A 179 -8.15 11.65 -2.48
CA GLU A 179 -7.34 11.72 -3.69
C GLU A 179 -5.93 12.28 -3.44
N LYS A 180 -5.71 13.02 -2.36
CA LYS A 180 -4.36 13.48 -1.98
C LYS A 180 -3.37 12.32 -1.86
N TYR A 181 -3.82 11.15 -1.42
CA TYR A 181 -2.99 9.96 -1.27
C TYR A 181 -2.64 9.26 -2.60
N LEU A 182 -3.17 9.74 -3.73
CA LEU A 182 -2.73 9.30 -5.05
C LEU A 182 -1.25 9.61 -5.31
N ASP A 183 -0.67 10.53 -4.53
CA ASP A 183 0.77 10.78 -4.52
C ASP A 183 1.60 9.56 -4.08
N LEU A 184 1.12 8.77 -3.12
CA LEU A 184 1.72 7.49 -2.73
C LEU A 184 1.35 6.37 -3.70
N VAL A 185 0.09 6.35 -4.14
CA VAL A 185 -0.43 5.31 -5.05
C VAL A 185 0.37 5.26 -6.34
N VAL A 186 0.67 6.42 -6.96
CA VAL A 186 1.44 6.44 -8.21
C VAL A 186 2.84 5.84 -8.05
N ILE A 187 3.48 6.06 -6.90
CA ILE A 187 4.80 5.50 -6.59
C ILE A 187 4.75 3.97 -6.55
N GLY A 188 3.76 3.40 -5.85
CA GLY A 188 3.58 1.96 -5.76
C GLY A 188 3.18 1.32 -7.09
N VAL A 189 2.21 1.90 -7.83
CA VAL A 189 1.81 1.39 -9.15
C VAL A 189 2.97 1.36 -10.13
N VAL A 190 3.79 2.42 -10.18
CA VAL A 190 4.96 2.47 -11.07
C VAL A 190 6.05 1.47 -10.66
N ALA A 191 6.18 1.18 -9.37
CA ALA A 191 7.13 0.20 -8.88
C ALA A 191 6.65 -1.25 -9.02
N SER A 192 5.35 -1.47 -9.10
CA SER A 192 4.76 -2.79 -9.29
C SER A 192 5.05 -3.34 -10.70
N LYS A 193 4.91 -4.65 -10.86
CA LYS A 193 5.11 -5.31 -12.15
C LYS A 193 3.80 -5.51 -12.93
N VAL A 194 2.72 -4.83 -12.52
CA VAL A 194 1.41 -4.96 -13.16
C VAL A 194 1.37 -4.19 -14.49
N PRO A 195 0.51 -4.59 -15.45
CA PRO A 195 0.34 -3.86 -16.71
C PRO A 195 -0.13 -2.43 -16.47
N LEU A 196 0.55 -1.46 -17.12
CA LEU A 196 0.23 -0.03 -17.03
C LEU A 196 -0.87 0.35 -18.03
N VAL A 197 -2.04 -0.27 -17.86
CA VAL A 197 -3.23 -0.07 -18.69
C VAL A 197 -4.46 0.14 -17.81
N GLY A 198 -5.59 0.52 -18.39
CA GLY A 198 -6.87 0.65 -17.68
C GLY A 198 -6.76 1.54 -16.42
N GLU A 199 -7.24 1.03 -15.28
CA GLU A 199 -7.20 1.80 -14.03
C GLU A 199 -5.80 2.10 -13.52
N ASN A 200 -4.80 1.22 -13.75
CA ASN A 200 -3.43 1.51 -13.36
C ASN A 200 -2.90 2.76 -14.08
N LEU A 201 -3.22 2.92 -15.38
CA LEU A 201 -2.86 4.11 -16.13
C LEU A 201 -3.56 5.37 -15.58
N LEU A 202 -4.84 5.26 -15.21
CA LEU A 202 -5.58 6.36 -14.58
C LEU A 202 -5.00 6.76 -13.23
N LEU A 203 -4.63 5.76 -12.39
CA LEU A 203 -3.97 5.99 -11.10
C LEU A 203 -2.64 6.73 -11.29
N ILE A 204 -1.87 6.36 -12.33
CA ILE A 204 -0.61 7.05 -12.67
C ILE A 204 -0.88 8.50 -13.08
N GLN A 205 -1.81 8.74 -13.98
CA GLN A 205 -2.07 10.09 -14.49
C GLN A 205 -2.58 11.03 -13.39
N LYS A 206 -3.57 10.59 -12.62
CA LYS A 206 -4.06 11.36 -11.48
C LYS A 206 -2.97 11.48 -10.40
N GLY A 207 -2.24 10.40 -10.14
CA GLY A 207 -1.19 10.38 -9.14
C GLY A 207 -0.03 11.34 -9.44
N ILE A 208 0.38 11.50 -10.70
CA ILE A 208 1.37 12.49 -11.12
C ILE A 208 0.93 13.91 -10.73
N TYR A 209 -0.34 14.26 -10.95
CA TYR A 209 -0.89 15.56 -10.52
C TYR A 209 -0.80 15.74 -9.00
N TYR A 210 -1.23 14.75 -8.22
CA TYR A 210 -1.18 14.83 -6.76
C TYR A 210 0.26 14.79 -6.22
N LEU A 211 1.15 14.04 -6.84
CA LEU A 211 2.56 14.00 -6.49
C LEU A 211 3.25 15.34 -6.72
N SER A 212 2.91 16.05 -7.83
CA SER A 212 3.42 17.40 -8.12
C SER A 212 2.99 18.42 -7.08
N ASN A 213 1.85 18.20 -6.43
CA ASN A 213 1.26 19.09 -5.43
C ASN A 213 1.26 18.44 -4.03
N SER A 214 2.11 17.43 -3.81
CA SER A 214 2.09 16.65 -2.58
C SER A 214 2.42 17.50 -1.35
N ASN A 215 1.66 17.27 -0.28
CA ASN A 215 1.95 17.80 1.05
C ASN A 215 2.65 16.79 1.96
N ASN A 216 2.90 15.56 1.48
CA ASN A 216 3.64 14.55 2.21
C ASN A 216 5.09 14.99 2.43
N TYR A 217 5.53 15.05 3.69
CA TYR A 217 6.87 15.51 4.04
C TYR A 217 7.97 14.58 3.49
N GLY A 218 7.73 13.28 3.43
CA GLY A 218 8.66 12.32 2.86
C GLY A 218 8.88 12.57 1.37
N ILE A 219 7.82 12.77 0.61
CA ILE A 219 7.88 13.11 -0.81
C ILE A 219 8.64 14.44 -1.01
N LYS A 220 8.30 15.47 -0.24
CA LYS A 220 9.00 16.77 -0.28
C LYS A 220 10.48 16.63 0.03
N ALA A 221 10.85 15.83 1.04
CA ALA A 221 12.24 15.62 1.42
C ALA A 221 13.04 14.91 0.30
N ILE A 222 12.46 13.86 -0.31
CA ILE A 222 13.10 13.12 -1.41
C ILE A 222 13.26 13.99 -2.65
N THR A 223 12.22 14.70 -3.06
CA THR A 223 12.26 15.56 -4.27
C THR A 223 13.26 16.71 -4.09
N LYS A 224 13.23 17.40 -2.95
CA LYS A 224 14.18 18.46 -2.60
C LYS A 224 15.62 17.97 -2.61
N LEU A 225 15.92 16.86 -1.91
CA LEU A 225 17.27 16.31 -1.78
C LEU A 225 17.88 15.86 -3.11
N ASN A 226 17.03 15.46 -4.07
CA ASN A 226 17.45 14.96 -5.38
C ASN A 226 17.25 15.96 -6.53
N ASN A 227 16.94 17.24 -6.20
CA ASN A 227 16.70 18.33 -7.15
C ASN A 227 15.66 17.95 -8.23
N ILE A 228 14.57 17.28 -7.81
CA ILE A 228 13.46 16.93 -8.70
C ILE A 228 12.46 18.08 -8.63
N THR A 229 12.36 18.86 -9.70
CA THR A 229 11.49 20.04 -9.79
C THR A 229 10.28 19.82 -10.69
N ASP A 230 10.39 18.90 -11.64
CA ASP A 230 9.31 18.54 -12.55
C ASP A 230 8.88 17.09 -12.30
N ILE A 231 7.59 16.89 -12.09
CA ILE A 231 7.01 15.56 -11.83
C ILE A 231 6.30 15.08 -13.10
N ASN A 232 6.87 14.06 -13.68
CA ASN A 232 6.36 13.32 -14.82
C ASN A 232 6.60 11.82 -14.61
N TYR A 233 6.21 10.99 -15.54
CA TYR A 233 6.34 9.53 -15.42
C TYR A 233 7.80 9.08 -15.17
N GLU A 234 8.77 9.67 -15.84
CA GLU A 234 10.20 9.33 -15.68
C GLU A 234 10.72 9.71 -14.30
N THR A 235 10.30 10.86 -13.78
CA THR A 235 10.68 11.29 -12.43
C THR A 235 9.99 10.47 -11.34
N VAL A 236 8.78 9.94 -11.58
CA VAL A 236 8.15 8.95 -10.68
C VAL A 236 8.97 7.66 -10.62
N ILE A 237 9.43 7.13 -11.77
CA ILE A 237 10.35 5.97 -11.82
C ILE A 237 11.62 6.27 -11.01
N LYS A 238 12.19 7.46 -11.17
CA LYS A 238 13.39 7.88 -10.42
C LYS A 238 13.11 7.92 -8.91
N ILE A 239 12.00 8.52 -8.48
CA ILE A 239 11.59 8.56 -7.07
C ILE A 239 11.42 7.13 -6.55
N SER A 240 10.67 6.27 -7.26
CA SER A 240 10.47 4.87 -6.89
C SER A 240 11.79 4.13 -6.72
N SER A 241 12.76 4.32 -7.62
CA SER A 241 14.08 3.70 -7.51
C SER A 241 14.93 4.21 -6.33
N ILE A 242 14.74 5.47 -5.93
CA ILE A 242 15.42 6.07 -4.76
C ILE A 242 14.91 5.45 -3.46
N ILE A 243 13.61 5.21 -3.36
CA ILE A 243 12.97 4.80 -2.12
C ILE A 243 12.68 3.28 -2.05
N MET A 244 12.98 2.54 -3.13
CA MET A 244 12.77 1.09 -3.15
C MET A 244 13.51 0.40 -2.01
N PRO A 245 12.82 -0.40 -1.18
CA PRO A 245 13.46 -1.17 -0.13
C PRO A 245 14.53 -2.09 -0.71
N LYS A 246 15.66 -2.18 -0.04
CA LYS A 246 16.78 -3.03 -0.47
C LYS A 246 16.98 -4.13 0.53
N VAL A 247 17.02 -5.36 0.04
CA VAL A 247 17.44 -6.51 0.84
C VAL A 247 18.94 -6.40 1.07
N ASN A 248 19.36 -6.14 2.30
CA ASN A 248 20.76 -6.07 2.67
C ASN A 248 21.18 -7.34 3.43
N ALA A 249 22.15 -8.05 2.89
CA ALA A 249 22.77 -9.25 3.51
C ALA A 249 23.51 -8.98 4.82
N VAL A 250 23.61 -7.73 5.28
CA VAL A 250 24.41 -7.33 6.44
C VAL A 250 23.55 -6.56 7.44
N GLY A 251 22.59 -7.23 8.10
CA GLY A 251 21.98 -6.81 9.37
C GLY A 251 21.69 -5.33 9.59
N ARG A 252 21.47 -4.55 8.52
CA ARG A 252 21.12 -3.13 8.61
C ARG A 252 19.62 -2.98 8.68
N MET A 253 19.22 -1.99 9.44
CA MET A 253 17.85 -1.54 9.68
C MET A 253 16.96 -1.73 8.45
N ASP A 254 15.84 -2.34 8.67
CA ASP A 254 14.78 -2.65 7.77
C ASP A 254 14.40 -1.45 6.86
N ASP A 255 14.93 -1.44 5.64
CA ASP A 255 14.73 -0.33 4.70
C ASP A 255 13.23 -0.12 4.40
N ALA A 256 12.41 -1.16 4.46
CA ALA A 256 10.97 -1.07 4.22
C ALA A 256 10.25 -0.27 5.33
N ARG A 257 10.60 -0.51 6.60
CA ARG A 257 10.04 0.26 7.73
C ARG A 257 10.43 1.72 7.68
N ILE A 258 11.66 2.01 7.27
CA ILE A 258 12.12 3.39 7.08
C ILE A 258 11.31 4.10 6.01
N VAL A 259 10.93 3.41 4.93
CA VAL A 259 10.10 3.99 3.88
C VAL A 259 8.66 4.23 4.36
N VAL A 260 8.09 3.31 5.16
CA VAL A 260 6.79 3.58 5.79
C VAL A 260 6.89 4.81 6.70
N GLU A 261 7.92 4.90 7.54
CA GLU A 261 8.14 6.06 8.41
C GLU A 261 8.29 7.35 7.59
N LEU A 262 9.05 7.33 6.49
CA LEU A 262 9.22 8.46 5.59
C LEU A 262 7.86 9.01 5.10
N PHE A 263 6.93 8.13 4.73
CA PHE A 263 5.65 8.52 4.19
C PHE A 263 4.59 8.86 5.24
N THR A 264 4.77 8.37 6.48
CA THR A 264 3.77 8.53 7.54
C THR A 264 4.17 9.54 8.61
N THR A 265 5.40 10.05 8.60
CA THR A 265 5.82 11.09 9.54
C THR A 265 5.11 12.41 9.29
N ASN A 266 4.74 13.10 10.36
CA ASN A 266 4.22 14.47 10.36
C ASN A 266 5.28 15.52 10.71
N GLU A 267 6.57 15.15 10.74
CA GLU A 267 7.70 16.00 11.06
C GLU A 267 8.64 16.15 9.85
N LEU A 268 8.77 17.38 9.33
CA LEU A 268 9.60 17.65 8.17
C LEU A 268 11.08 17.33 8.43
N GLU A 269 11.60 17.66 9.62
CA GLU A 269 12.98 17.37 9.99
C GLU A 269 13.27 15.87 9.98
N ARG A 270 12.33 15.07 10.50
CA ARG A 270 12.44 13.60 10.49
C ARG A 270 12.45 13.06 9.07
N ALA A 271 11.57 13.54 8.20
CA ALA A 271 11.54 13.17 6.79
C ALA A 271 12.86 13.50 6.09
N GLU A 272 13.43 14.68 6.34
CA GLU A 272 14.74 15.08 5.77
C GLU A 272 15.89 14.21 6.28
N GLN A 273 15.88 13.81 7.55
CA GLN A 273 16.87 12.88 8.10
C GLN A 273 16.81 11.52 7.40
N ILE A 274 15.61 10.96 7.25
CA ILE A 274 15.39 9.69 6.57
C ILE A 274 15.85 9.79 5.10
N ALA A 275 15.46 10.85 4.38
CA ALA A 275 15.85 11.05 3.00
C ALA A 275 17.39 11.12 2.84
N LYS A 276 18.10 11.80 3.74
CA LYS A 276 19.57 11.87 3.77
C LYS A 276 20.19 10.49 4.02
N TYR A 277 19.64 9.72 4.96
CA TYR A 277 20.08 8.36 5.23
C TYR A 277 19.95 7.47 3.99
N MET A 278 18.77 7.48 3.33
CA MET A 278 18.54 6.70 2.11
C MET A 278 19.50 7.07 0.98
N LYS A 279 19.78 8.35 0.77
CA LYS A 279 20.75 8.81 -0.23
C LYS A 279 22.17 8.33 0.07
N LYS A 280 22.58 8.34 1.34
CA LYS A 280 23.93 7.87 1.75
C LYS A 280 24.09 6.37 1.50
N THR A 281 23.07 5.56 1.79
CA THR A 281 23.10 4.11 1.58
C THR A 281 23.16 3.75 0.09
N GLN A 282 22.51 4.53 -0.78
CA GLN A 282 22.60 4.35 -2.24
C GLN A 282 24.01 4.56 -2.79
N ASN A 283 24.75 5.57 -2.29
CA ASN A 283 26.09 5.88 -2.75
C ASN A 283 27.12 4.82 -2.35
N VAL A 284 26.96 4.20 -1.17
CA VAL A 284 27.83 3.11 -0.72
C VAL A 284 27.68 1.87 -1.60
N ASN A 285 26.45 1.55 -2.05
CA ASN A 285 26.19 0.39 -2.89
C ASN A 285 26.57 0.55 -4.38
N LYS A 286 26.85 1.79 -4.82
CA LYS A 286 27.40 2.05 -6.16
C LYS A 286 28.93 2.01 -6.19
N ALA A 287 29.59 2.05 -5.04
CA ALA A 287 31.04 2.04 -4.91
C ALA A 287 31.64 0.64 -4.63
N ASN A 288 30.78 -0.34 -4.38
CA ASN A 288 31.09 -1.78 -4.28
C ASN A 288 30.51 -2.53 -5.49
#